data_05ebcd372793876bda03ac2c0b2c46f1
#
_entry.id   05ebcd372793876bda03ac2c0b2c46f1
#
_cell.length_a   1.000
_cell.length_b   1.000
_cell.length_c   1.000
_cell.angle_alpha   90.00
_cell.angle_beta   90.00
_cell.angle_gamma   90.00
#
_symmetry.space_group_name_H-M   'P 1'
#
loop_
_entity.id
_entity.type
_entity.pdbx_description
1 polymer ?
#
loop_
_entity_poly.entity_id
_entity_poly.type
_entity_poly.pdbx_seq_one_letter_code
_entity_poly.pdbx_strand_id
1 'polypeptide(L)'
;MRHKEESIVVKECTLRLAVEDNPRALLIQPVDGHDVEELPNLIGWAEAHTQLPFVHVAVSIRRWNDELTPWSAPPVFGKTPFGAGAQATLNLITHDVVPAVCRQLHLNAELPVIIGGYSLAGLFALWAAYQAPFAAVVAASPSVWYERWLEYSASHNPLTPVVYLSLGDRESHSRTAIMTTVDRCMRQQYELLQAQGATVTFESTVGNHFQDNGIRTARGFVYVLEQI
;
A
#
# COMPACT_ATOMS: atom_id res chain seq x y z
N MET A 1 12.53 -19.46 6.77
CA MET A 1 12.59 -18.04 6.35
C MET A 1 13.63 -17.93 5.26
N ARG A 2 13.25 -17.45 4.06
CA ARG A 2 14.16 -17.26 2.90
C ARG A 2 14.83 -15.88 2.94
N HIS A 3 14.23 -14.91 3.64
CA HIS A 3 14.72 -13.54 3.72
C HIS A 3 15.74 -13.33 4.85
N LYS A 4 16.59 -12.31 4.65
CA LYS A 4 17.43 -11.69 5.68
C LYS A 4 16.79 -10.39 6.12
N GLU A 5 16.76 -10.12 7.42
CA GLU A 5 16.28 -8.85 7.95
C GLU A 5 17.41 -7.84 8.01
N GLU A 6 17.16 -6.66 7.47
CA GLU A 6 18.08 -5.52 7.53
C GLU A 6 17.32 -4.25 7.96
N SER A 7 18.05 -3.28 8.47
CA SER A 7 17.50 -1.94 8.77
C SER A 7 18.46 -0.88 8.29
N ILE A 8 17.96 0.09 7.54
CA ILE A 8 18.73 1.23 7.07
C ILE A 8 18.00 2.54 7.36
N VAL A 9 18.73 3.64 7.38
CA VAL A 9 18.15 4.98 7.53
C VAL A 9 18.42 5.78 6.26
N VAL A 10 17.34 6.29 5.66
CA VAL A 10 17.42 7.17 4.49
C VAL A 10 16.82 8.52 4.87
N LYS A 11 17.66 9.56 4.87
CA LYS A 11 17.33 10.85 5.49
C LYS A 11 16.95 10.61 6.96
N GLU A 12 15.76 10.97 7.39
CA GLU A 12 15.28 10.71 8.75
C GLU A 12 14.30 9.55 8.85
N CYS A 13 14.12 8.79 7.76
CA CYS A 13 13.20 7.67 7.69
C CYS A 13 13.91 6.35 7.97
N THR A 14 13.39 5.58 8.92
CA THR A 14 13.84 4.21 9.18
C THR A 14 13.15 3.26 8.24
N LEU A 15 13.92 2.44 7.54
CA LEU A 15 13.45 1.36 6.67
C LEU A 15 13.75 0.01 7.33
N ARG A 16 12.79 -0.90 7.29
CA ARG A 16 12.98 -2.32 7.64
C ARG A 16 12.87 -3.12 6.36
N LEU A 17 13.87 -3.96 6.11
CA LEU A 17 13.98 -4.72 4.87
C LEU A 17 13.88 -6.21 5.18
N ALA A 18 13.07 -6.93 4.39
CA ALA A 18 13.15 -8.38 4.27
C ALA A 18 13.72 -8.69 2.88
N VAL A 19 14.93 -9.22 2.83
CA VAL A 19 15.74 -9.32 1.61
C VAL A 19 15.90 -10.77 1.20
N GLU A 20 15.46 -11.10 -0.02
CA GLU A 20 15.78 -12.36 -0.70
C GLU A 20 16.79 -12.12 -1.83
N ASP A 21 17.60 -13.13 -2.15
CA ASP A 21 18.57 -13.07 -3.24
C ASP A 21 17.87 -13.07 -4.61
N ASN A 22 18.40 -12.29 -5.58
CA ASN A 22 17.87 -12.15 -6.94
C ASN A 22 16.37 -11.80 -7.00
N PRO A 23 15.94 -10.71 -6.35
CA PRO A 23 14.53 -10.38 -6.25
C PRO A 23 13.91 -10.08 -7.61
N ARG A 24 12.63 -10.45 -7.75
CA ARG A 24 11.81 -10.13 -8.92
C ARG A 24 11.29 -8.70 -8.88
N ALA A 25 11.06 -8.16 -7.68
CA ALA A 25 10.55 -6.80 -7.45
C ALA A 25 10.93 -6.26 -6.08
N LEU A 26 10.81 -4.92 -5.93
CA LEU A 26 10.75 -4.23 -4.63
C LEU A 26 9.28 -4.04 -4.23
N LEU A 27 8.92 -4.48 -3.04
CA LEU A 27 7.60 -4.31 -2.42
C LEU A 27 7.69 -3.18 -1.39
N ILE A 28 7.23 -2.00 -1.73
CA ILE A 28 7.32 -0.81 -0.87
C ILE A 28 6.03 -0.65 -0.08
N GLN A 29 6.14 -0.56 1.24
CA GLN A 29 4.99 -0.40 2.15
C GLN A 29 5.24 0.71 3.17
N PRO A 30 4.50 1.82 3.14
CA PRO A 30 4.40 2.75 4.26
C PRO A 30 3.77 2.04 5.47
N VAL A 31 4.40 2.16 6.65
CA VAL A 31 4.01 1.45 7.87
C VAL A 31 3.99 2.37 9.08
N ASP A 32 3.07 2.11 10.01
CA ASP A 32 3.09 2.62 11.38
C ASP A 32 3.61 1.57 12.38
N GLY A 33 3.45 1.83 13.68
CA GLY A 33 3.89 0.90 14.72
C GLY A 33 3.12 -0.42 14.71
N HIS A 34 1.81 -0.39 14.40
CA HIS A 34 0.98 -1.58 14.32
C HIS A 34 1.30 -2.42 13.08
N ASP A 35 1.49 -1.77 11.92
CA ASP A 35 1.92 -2.46 10.71
C ASP A 35 3.29 -3.13 10.90
N VAL A 36 4.21 -2.49 11.65
CA VAL A 36 5.52 -3.09 11.97
C VAL A 36 5.37 -4.38 12.78
N GLU A 37 4.42 -4.45 13.71
CA GLU A 37 4.13 -5.69 14.48
C GLU A 37 3.60 -6.81 13.58
N GLU A 38 2.92 -6.46 12.49
CA GLU A 38 2.36 -7.40 11.52
C GLU A 38 3.34 -7.85 10.41
N LEU A 39 4.52 -7.24 10.29
CA LEU A 39 5.51 -7.62 9.26
C LEU A 39 5.92 -9.10 9.30
N PRO A 40 6.12 -9.75 10.47
CA PRO A 40 6.41 -11.18 10.49
C PRO A 40 5.30 -12.04 9.89
N ASN A 41 4.02 -11.67 10.14
CA ASN A 41 2.86 -12.35 9.56
C ASN A 41 2.79 -12.14 8.04
N LEU A 42 3.04 -10.90 7.58
CA LEU A 42 3.09 -10.55 6.16
C LEU A 42 4.16 -11.37 5.43
N ILE A 43 5.40 -11.29 5.89
CA ILE A 43 6.55 -11.94 5.23
C ILE A 43 6.40 -13.45 5.29
N GLY A 44 6.06 -14.02 6.46
CA GLY A 44 5.87 -15.46 6.61
C GLY A 44 4.77 -16.01 5.71
N TRP A 45 3.66 -15.27 5.55
CA TRP A 45 2.58 -15.66 4.62
C TRP A 45 3.05 -15.56 3.16
N ALA A 46 3.71 -14.48 2.76
CA ALA A 46 4.21 -14.32 1.41
C ALA A 46 5.21 -15.44 1.02
N GLU A 47 6.20 -15.74 1.88
CA GLU A 47 7.15 -16.84 1.66
C GLU A 47 6.49 -18.22 1.51
N ALA A 48 5.36 -18.43 2.19
CA ALA A 48 4.63 -19.70 2.11
C ALA A 48 3.79 -19.83 0.82
N HIS A 49 3.47 -18.73 0.15
CA HIS A 49 2.51 -18.70 -0.96
C HIS A 49 3.10 -18.31 -2.31
N THR A 50 4.37 -17.88 -2.38
CA THR A 50 5.08 -17.69 -3.66
C THR A 50 6.50 -18.22 -3.60
N GLN A 51 7.03 -18.63 -4.73
CA GLN A 51 8.45 -18.99 -4.91
C GLN A 51 9.23 -17.84 -5.57
N LEU A 52 8.56 -16.76 -6.00
CA LEU A 52 9.21 -15.61 -6.59
C LEU A 52 9.92 -14.82 -5.49
N PRO A 53 11.24 -14.58 -5.60
CA PRO A 53 11.99 -13.82 -4.62
C PRO A 53 11.65 -12.33 -4.70
N PHE A 54 11.65 -11.65 -3.54
CA PHE A 54 11.35 -10.24 -3.44
C PHE A 54 12.20 -9.56 -2.37
N VAL A 55 12.26 -8.23 -2.44
CA VAL A 55 12.69 -7.40 -1.32
C VAL A 55 11.48 -6.60 -0.83
N HIS A 56 11.07 -6.82 0.41
CA HIS A 56 10.06 -6.00 1.07
C HIS A 56 10.73 -4.85 1.81
N VAL A 57 10.22 -3.63 1.63
CA VAL A 57 10.73 -2.39 2.21
C VAL A 57 9.61 -1.71 2.99
N ALA A 58 9.62 -1.86 4.31
CA ALA A 58 8.72 -1.13 5.20
C ALA A 58 9.28 0.27 5.49
N VAL A 59 8.54 1.30 5.08
CA VAL A 59 8.90 2.71 5.21
C VAL A 59 8.16 3.31 6.40
N SER A 60 8.87 3.62 7.48
CA SER A 60 8.25 4.13 8.71
C SER A 60 7.67 5.53 8.53
N ILE A 61 6.38 5.68 8.81
CA ILE A 61 5.63 6.94 8.75
C ILE A 61 5.42 7.49 10.15
N ARG A 62 5.77 8.77 10.38
CA ARG A 62 5.69 9.41 11.71
C ARG A 62 4.34 10.07 11.96
N ARG A 63 3.81 10.75 10.94
CA ARG A 63 2.55 11.51 11.01
C ARG A 63 1.54 10.89 10.04
N TRP A 64 0.98 9.74 10.44
CA TRP A 64 0.14 8.88 9.63
C TRP A 64 -0.93 9.63 8.82
N ASN A 65 -1.73 10.47 9.53
CA ASN A 65 -2.82 11.22 8.90
C ASN A 65 -2.34 12.35 7.98
N ASP A 66 -1.12 12.84 8.14
CA ASP A 66 -0.58 13.92 7.31
C ASP A 66 0.21 13.37 6.11
N GLU A 67 1.15 12.47 6.38
CA GLU A 67 2.12 12.01 5.39
C GLU A 67 1.54 11.06 4.33
N LEU A 68 0.35 10.46 4.59
CA LEU A 68 -0.30 9.53 3.67
C LEU A 68 -1.54 10.09 2.97
N THR A 69 -1.90 11.34 3.21
CA THR A 69 -3.09 11.94 2.61
C THR A 69 -2.76 13.00 1.56
N PRO A 70 -3.45 12.98 0.41
CA PRO A 70 -3.13 13.86 -0.72
C PRO A 70 -3.60 15.30 -0.55
N TRP A 71 -4.58 15.54 0.33
CA TRP A 71 -5.11 16.85 0.71
C TRP A 71 -5.63 16.81 2.13
N SER A 72 -5.83 17.98 2.73
CA SER A 72 -6.36 18.08 4.08
C SER A 72 -7.85 17.76 4.13
N ALA A 73 -8.28 17.10 5.21
CA ALA A 73 -9.67 16.79 5.51
C ALA A 73 -9.93 16.80 7.02
N PRO A 74 -11.18 16.99 7.47
CA PRO A 74 -11.55 16.89 8.87
C PRO A 74 -11.23 15.52 9.47
N PRO A 75 -11.03 15.42 10.80
CA PRO A 75 -10.81 14.14 11.46
C PRO A 75 -12.05 13.26 11.38
N VAL A 76 -11.83 11.97 11.11
CA VAL A 76 -12.89 10.93 11.14
C VAL A 76 -12.79 10.11 12.42
N PHE A 77 -11.57 9.84 12.86
CA PHE A 77 -11.30 9.14 14.12
C PHE A 77 -10.51 10.06 15.05
N GLY A 78 -10.98 10.17 16.30
CA GLY A 78 -10.35 11.04 17.29
C GLY A 78 -10.43 12.53 16.93
N LYS A 79 -9.34 13.29 17.17
CA LYS A 79 -9.28 14.75 16.99
C LYS A 79 -8.21 15.21 15.98
N THR A 80 -7.38 14.31 15.49
CA THR A 80 -6.28 14.64 14.57
C THR A 80 -6.81 14.74 13.14
N PRO A 81 -6.74 15.92 12.50
CA PRO A 81 -7.17 16.08 11.12
C PRO A 81 -6.21 15.37 10.16
N PHE A 82 -6.64 15.18 8.94
CA PHE A 82 -5.79 14.75 7.84
C PHE A 82 -5.03 15.93 7.25
N GLY A 83 -3.79 15.68 6.81
CA GLY A 83 -2.93 16.69 6.21
C GLY A 83 -2.91 16.64 4.68
N ALA A 84 -1.76 17.00 4.08
CA ALA A 84 -1.55 17.03 2.63
C ALA A 84 -0.12 16.59 2.25
N GLY A 85 0.50 15.75 3.07
CA GLY A 85 1.91 15.38 2.97
C GLY A 85 2.22 14.25 1.98
N ALA A 86 1.22 13.62 1.36
CA ALA A 86 1.41 12.46 0.50
C ALA A 86 2.42 12.69 -0.64
N GLN A 87 2.46 13.89 -1.23
CA GLN A 87 3.43 14.20 -2.29
C GLN A 87 4.87 14.17 -1.78
N ALA A 88 5.13 14.66 -0.57
CA ALA A 88 6.46 14.62 0.03
C ALA A 88 6.87 13.16 0.33
N THR A 89 5.93 12.34 0.82
CA THR A 89 6.16 10.92 1.06
C THR A 89 6.43 10.16 -0.25
N LEU A 90 5.67 10.43 -1.30
CA LEU A 90 5.92 9.83 -2.62
C LEU A 90 7.31 10.21 -3.15
N ASN A 91 7.68 11.49 -3.05
CA ASN A 91 9.00 11.95 -3.47
C ASN A 91 10.13 11.28 -2.65
N LEU A 92 9.96 11.15 -1.34
CA LEU A 92 10.89 10.40 -0.49
C LEU A 92 11.04 8.95 -0.96
N ILE A 93 9.92 8.27 -1.23
CA ILE A 93 9.95 6.88 -1.70
C ILE A 93 10.65 6.76 -3.04
N THR A 94 10.25 7.56 -4.04
CA THR A 94 10.72 7.40 -5.42
C THR A 94 12.13 7.93 -5.65
N HIS A 95 12.52 9.03 -5.02
CA HIS A 95 13.80 9.68 -5.27
C HIS A 95 14.89 9.36 -4.25
N ASP A 96 14.51 8.91 -3.06
CA ASP A 96 15.49 8.66 -1.99
C ASP A 96 15.50 7.19 -1.56
N VAL A 97 14.35 6.61 -1.19
CA VAL A 97 14.25 5.25 -0.63
C VAL A 97 14.61 4.20 -1.69
N VAL A 98 13.89 4.15 -2.80
CA VAL A 98 14.11 3.15 -3.86
C VAL A 98 15.55 3.19 -4.37
N PRO A 99 16.13 4.35 -4.74
CA PRO A 99 17.54 4.40 -5.15
C PRO A 99 18.52 4.00 -4.05
N ALA A 100 18.25 4.32 -2.77
CA ALA A 100 19.13 3.93 -1.67
C ALA A 100 19.14 2.43 -1.44
N VAL A 101 17.94 1.79 -1.46
CA VAL A 101 17.79 0.33 -1.34
C VAL A 101 18.50 -0.38 -2.49
N CYS A 102 18.28 0.06 -3.74
CA CYS A 102 18.95 -0.53 -4.91
C CYS A 102 20.48 -0.44 -4.79
N ARG A 103 21.04 0.70 -4.36
CA ARG A 103 22.49 0.84 -4.14
C ARG A 103 23.01 -0.05 -3.00
N GLN A 104 22.30 -0.06 -1.86
CA GLN A 104 22.71 -0.83 -0.68
C GLN A 104 22.75 -2.34 -0.96
N LEU A 105 21.78 -2.85 -1.69
CA LEU A 105 21.63 -4.27 -2.01
C LEU A 105 22.20 -4.65 -3.39
N HIS A 106 22.87 -3.73 -4.08
CA HIS A 106 23.44 -3.94 -5.42
C HIS A 106 22.41 -4.46 -6.45
N LEU A 107 21.17 -3.95 -6.38
CA LEU A 107 20.08 -4.35 -7.28
C LEU A 107 20.08 -3.54 -8.57
N ASN A 108 19.47 -4.11 -9.61
CA ASN A 108 19.23 -3.39 -10.87
C ASN A 108 18.28 -2.20 -10.61
N ALA A 109 18.63 -1.02 -11.13
CA ALA A 109 17.79 0.18 -11.01
C ALA A 109 16.44 0.07 -11.75
N GLU A 110 16.34 -0.82 -12.74
CA GLU A 110 15.12 -1.12 -13.50
C GLU A 110 14.24 -2.21 -12.85
N LEU A 111 14.59 -2.64 -11.63
CA LEU A 111 13.80 -3.64 -10.93
C LEU A 111 12.36 -3.12 -10.71
N PRO A 112 11.33 -3.91 -11.04
CA PRO A 112 9.95 -3.50 -10.83
C PRO A 112 9.67 -3.06 -9.39
N VAL A 113 8.98 -1.92 -9.24
CA VAL A 113 8.59 -1.41 -7.93
C VAL A 113 7.08 -1.54 -7.78
N ILE A 114 6.66 -2.26 -6.76
CA ILE A 114 5.26 -2.39 -6.34
C ILE A 114 5.08 -1.54 -5.09
N ILE A 115 4.07 -0.70 -5.06
CA ILE A 115 3.71 0.05 -3.85
C ILE A 115 2.41 -0.49 -3.28
N GLY A 116 2.35 -0.64 -1.95
CA GLY A 116 1.15 -1.15 -1.32
C GLY A 116 1.03 -0.76 0.14
N GLY A 117 -0.12 -1.07 0.73
CA GLY A 117 -0.36 -0.84 2.14
C GLY A 117 -1.78 -1.15 2.56
N TYR A 118 -2.00 -1.00 3.87
CA TYR A 118 -3.28 -1.22 4.53
C TYR A 118 -3.94 0.12 4.89
N SER A 119 -5.27 0.18 4.84
CA SER A 119 -6.03 1.33 5.33
C SER A 119 -5.63 2.65 4.65
N LEU A 120 -5.10 3.61 5.40
CA LEU A 120 -4.64 4.90 4.86
C LEU A 120 -3.40 4.75 3.98
N ALA A 121 -2.51 3.79 4.28
CA ALA A 121 -1.41 3.44 3.38
C ALA A 121 -1.90 2.80 2.07
N GLY A 122 -3.03 2.08 2.10
CA GLY A 122 -3.72 1.59 0.91
C GLY A 122 -4.31 2.73 0.07
N LEU A 123 -4.89 3.76 0.69
CA LEU A 123 -5.31 4.99 0.00
C LEU A 123 -4.12 5.70 -0.62
N PHE A 124 -3.01 5.84 0.11
CA PHE A 124 -1.78 6.43 -0.39
C PHE A 124 -1.24 5.68 -1.61
N ALA A 125 -1.22 4.34 -1.56
CA ALA A 125 -0.78 3.52 -2.69
C ALA A 125 -1.68 3.70 -3.92
N LEU A 126 -3.01 3.76 -3.74
CA LEU A 126 -3.94 4.09 -4.83
C LEU A 126 -3.68 5.48 -5.39
N TRP A 127 -3.51 6.49 -4.54
CA TRP A 127 -3.21 7.85 -4.99
C TRP A 127 -1.87 7.90 -5.75
N ALA A 128 -0.85 7.20 -5.26
CA ALA A 128 0.46 7.12 -5.91
C ALA A 128 0.38 6.51 -7.33
N ALA A 129 -0.59 5.59 -7.57
CA ALA A 129 -0.85 5.04 -8.89
C ALA A 129 -1.21 6.09 -9.95
N TYR A 130 -1.79 7.21 -9.53
CA TYR A 130 -2.11 8.34 -10.40
C TYR A 130 -0.96 9.36 -10.55
N GLN A 131 0.11 9.24 -9.73
CA GLN A 131 1.23 10.18 -9.72
C GLN A 131 2.49 9.64 -10.39
N ALA A 132 2.70 8.32 -10.32
CA ALA A 132 3.92 7.69 -10.81
C ALA A 132 3.64 6.28 -11.39
N PRO A 133 4.43 5.83 -12.38
CA PRO A 133 4.27 4.53 -13.01
C PRO A 133 4.94 3.42 -12.18
N PHE A 134 4.23 2.91 -11.18
CA PHE A 134 4.64 1.68 -10.51
C PHE A 134 4.33 0.45 -11.36
N ALA A 135 5.02 -0.66 -11.13
CA ALA A 135 4.71 -1.93 -11.81
C ALA A 135 3.32 -2.45 -11.41
N ALA A 136 2.98 -2.31 -10.13
CA ALA A 136 1.66 -2.64 -9.60
C ALA A 136 1.37 -1.87 -8.30
N VAL A 137 0.11 -1.85 -7.90
CA VAL A 137 -0.38 -1.28 -6.63
C VAL A 137 -1.17 -2.32 -5.85
N VAL A 138 -0.91 -2.37 -4.53
CA VAL A 138 -1.67 -3.16 -3.56
C VAL A 138 -2.36 -2.23 -2.58
N ALA A 139 -3.69 -2.24 -2.59
CA ALA A 139 -4.51 -1.47 -1.67
C ALA A 139 -5.39 -2.42 -0.85
N ALA A 140 -4.87 -2.85 0.30
CA ALA A 140 -5.59 -3.71 1.22
C ALA A 140 -6.44 -2.86 2.17
N SER A 141 -7.76 -3.12 2.18
CA SER A 141 -8.75 -2.38 2.98
C SER A 141 -8.58 -0.85 2.94
N PRO A 142 -8.35 -0.23 1.75
CA PRO A 142 -7.97 1.17 1.63
C PRO A 142 -9.06 2.11 2.12
N SER A 143 -8.66 3.26 2.64
CA SER A 143 -9.55 4.32 3.11
C SER A 143 -10.24 5.07 1.95
N VAL A 144 -10.87 4.35 1.01
CA VAL A 144 -11.52 4.93 -0.19
C VAL A 144 -12.77 5.77 0.12
N TRP A 145 -13.22 5.78 1.36
CA TRP A 145 -14.21 6.70 1.92
C TRP A 145 -13.65 8.11 2.16
N TYR A 146 -12.37 8.33 1.96
CA TYR A 146 -11.70 9.61 2.17
C TYR A 146 -12.38 10.72 1.36
N GLU A 147 -12.51 11.90 1.99
CA GLU A 147 -13.23 13.05 1.42
C GLU A 147 -12.73 13.37 -0.01
N ARG A 148 -13.64 13.45 -0.98
CA ARG A 148 -13.42 13.73 -2.41
C ARG A 148 -12.54 12.70 -3.15
N TRP A 149 -12.19 11.57 -2.52
CA TRP A 149 -11.32 10.57 -3.15
C TRP A 149 -11.92 10.02 -4.46
N LEU A 150 -13.18 9.61 -4.43
CA LEU A 150 -13.83 9.03 -5.61
C LEU A 150 -14.03 10.06 -6.74
N GLU A 151 -14.23 11.33 -6.41
CA GLU A 151 -14.27 12.43 -7.39
C GLU A 151 -12.90 12.63 -8.05
N TYR A 152 -11.85 12.60 -7.26
CA TYR A 152 -10.46 12.65 -7.74
C TYR A 152 -10.17 11.46 -8.66
N SER A 153 -10.44 10.24 -8.21
CA SER A 153 -10.23 9.00 -9.00
C SER A 153 -11.01 9.02 -10.32
N ALA A 154 -12.26 9.51 -10.31
CA ALA A 154 -13.08 9.61 -11.52
C ALA A 154 -12.55 10.62 -12.56
N SER A 155 -11.79 11.63 -12.12
CA SER A 155 -11.28 12.72 -12.99
C SER A 155 -9.84 12.54 -13.47
N HIS A 156 -9.17 11.47 -13.04
CA HIS A 156 -7.77 11.16 -13.38
C HIS A 156 -7.66 9.73 -13.91
N ASN A 157 -6.62 9.45 -14.70
CA ASN A 157 -6.28 8.09 -15.14
C ASN A 157 -5.04 7.60 -14.40
N PRO A 158 -5.04 6.34 -13.90
CA PRO A 158 -3.87 5.78 -13.26
C PRO A 158 -2.73 5.58 -14.26
N LEU A 159 -1.51 5.80 -13.80
CA LEU A 159 -0.28 5.53 -14.56
C LEU A 159 0.20 4.09 -14.33
N THR A 160 -0.34 3.42 -13.32
CA THR A 160 -0.01 2.05 -12.94
C THR A 160 -1.01 1.07 -13.55
N PRO A 161 -0.54 0.05 -14.29
CA PRO A 161 -1.43 -0.83 -15.07
C PRO A 161 -2.14 -1.91 -14.25
N VAL A 162 -1.56 -2.34 -13.12
CA VAL A 162 -2.05 -3.46 -12.31
C VAL A 162 -2.40 -2.99 -10.91
N VAL A 163 -3.63 -3.23 -10.47
CA VAL A 163 -4.12 -2.82 -9.15
C VAL A 163 -4.84 -3.98 -8.46
N TYR A 164 -4.39 -4.30 -7.25
CA TYR A 164 -5.09 -5.21 -6.37
C TYR A 164 -5.81 -4.42 -5.28
N LEU A 165 -7.09 -4.75 -5.08
CA LEU A 165 -7.95 -4.23 -4.03
C LEU A 165 -8.41 -5.37 -3.14
N SER A 166 -8.50 -5.16 -1.84
CA SER A 166 -9.20 -6.09 -0.94
C SER A 166 -10.01 -5.35 0.12
N LEU A 167 -11.06 -6.01 0.64
CA LEU A 167 -11.89 -5.50 1.72
C LEU A 167 -12.40 -6.64 2.58
N GLY A 168 -12.42 -6.45 3.90
CA GLY A 168 -13.05 -7.40 4.81
C GLY A 168 -14.58 -7.36 4.71
N ASP A 169 -15.20 -8.52 4.70
CA ASP A 169 -16.66 -8.70 4.53
C ASP A 169 -17.53 -8.08 5.64
N ARG A 170 -16.89 -7.67 6.76
CA ARG A 170 -17.55 -7.03 7.91
C ARG A 170 -17.10 -5.60 8.19
N GLU A 171 -16.31 -5.00 7.32
CA GLU A 171 -15.80 -3.63 7.56
C GLU A 171 -16.88 -2.56 7.53
N SER A 172 -17.90 -2.73 6.70
CA SER A 172 -19.06 -1.83 6.67
C SER A 172 -19.99 -1.98 7.89
N HIS A 173 -19.82 -3.04 8.70
CA HIS A 173 -20.56 -3.25 9.96
C HIS A 173 -19.94 -2.44 11.13
N SER A 174 -19.66 -1.19 10.89
CA SER A 174 -19.01 -0.27 11.84
C SER A 174 -20.04 0.66 12.50
N ARG A 175 -19.73 1.09 13.74
CA ARG A 175 -20.49 2.16 14.42
C ARG A 175 -20.14 3.56 13.90
N THR A 176 -19.04 3.71 13.21
CA THR A 176 -18.60 4.98 12.61
C THR A 176 -19.30 5.16 11.26
N ALA A 177 -20.12 6.19 11.14
CA ALA A 177 -21.01 6.40 9.99
C ALA A 177 -20.28 6.35 8.63
N ILE A 178 -19.09 6.96 8.51
CA ILE A 178 -18.34 6.96 7.26
C ILE A 178 -17.89 5.53 6.87
N MET A 179 -17.53 4.70 7.86
CA MET A 179 -17.10 3.31 7.60
C MET A 179 -18.23 2.43 7.07
N THR A 180 -19.49 2.76 7.34
CA THR A 180 -20.61 2.00 6.75
C THR A 180 -20.69 2.16 5.23
N THR A 181 -20.00 3.14 4.67
CA THR A 181 -19.98 3.40 3.23
C THR A 181 -18.84 2.68 2.50
N VAL A 182 -17.91 2.04 3.22
CA VAL A 182 -16.66 1.53 2.63
C VAL A 182 -16.89 0.51 1.52
N ASP A 183 -17.86 -0.40 1.68
CA ASP A 183 -18.17 -1.42 0.65
C ASP A 183 -18.65 -0.77 -0.66
N ARG A 184 -19.54 0.23 -0.56
CA ARG A 184 -19.99 1.01 -1.73
C ARG A 184 -18.83 1.77 -2.37
N CYS A 185 -18.00 2.44 -1.57
CA CYS A 185 -16.85 3.19 -2.08
C CYS A 185 -15.83 2.27 -2.78
N MET A 186 -15.60 1.07 -2.22
CA MET A 186 -14.72 0.07 -2.84
C MET A 186 -15.23 -0.41 -4.19
N ARG A 187 -16.53 -0.73 -4.30
CA ARG A 187 -17.13 -1.14 -5.57
C ARG A 187 -17.02 -0.04 -6.63
N GLN A 188 -17.30 1.20 -6.24
CA GLN A 188 -17.15 2.34 -7.13
C GLN A 188 -15.69 2.55 -7.55
N GLN A 189 -14.73 2.41 -6.63
CA GLN A 189 -13.31 2.49 -6.95
C GLN A 189 -12.88 1.39 -7.94
N TYR A 190 -13.35 0.17 -7.73
CA TYR A 190 -13.09 -0.95 -8.64
C TYR A 190 -13.62 -0.68 -10.05
N GLU A 191 -14.88 -0.23 -10.15
CA GLU A 191 -15.51 0.11 -11.43
C GLU A 191 -14.78 1.26 -12.16
N LEU A 192 -14.34 2.29 -11.43
CA LEU A 192 -13.57 3.40 -11.99
C LEU A 192 -12.24 2.91 -12.58
N LEU A 193 -11.47 2.11 -11.85
CA LEU A 193 -10.20 1.57 -12.34
C LEU A 193 -10.39 0.69 -13.58
N GLN A 194 -11.43 -0.15 -13.62
CA GLN A 194 -11.75 -0.93 -14.81
C GLN A 194 -12.10 -0.04 -16.01
N ALA A 195 -12.92 0.97 -15.81
CA ALA A 195 -13.30 1.91 -16.87
C ALA A 195 -12.11 2.73 -17.39
N GLN A 196 -11.10 2.95 -16.55
CA GLN A 196 -9.84 3.63 -16.87
C GLN A 196 -8.80 2.71 -17.53
N GLY A 197 -9.12 1.44 -17.75
CA GLY A 197 -8.26 0.48 -18.46
C GLY A 197 -7.21 -0.21 -17.60
N ALA A 198 -7.25 -0.09 -16.27
CA ALA A 198 -6.37 -0.84 -15.39
C ALA A 198 -6.79 -2.32 -15.30
N THR A 199 -5.81 -3.21 -15.20
CA THR A 199 -6.04 -4.60 -14.78
C THR A 199 -6.26 -4.60 -13.28
N VAL A 200 -7.52 -4.71 -12.85
CA VAL A 200 -7.87 -4.62 -11.43
C VAL A 200 -8.51 -5.89 -10.92
N THR A 201 -8.05 -6.34 -9.75
CA THR A 201 -8.64 -7.46 -9.00
C THR A 201 -9.20 -6.93 -7.69
N PHE A 202 -10.39 -7.42 -7.31
CA PHE A 202 -11.01 -7.14 -6.03
C PHE A 202 -11.27 -8.44 -5.26
N GLU A 203 -10.62 -8.59 -4.11
CA GLU A 203 -10.78 -9.74 -3.22
C GLU A 203 -11.59 -9.35 -1.98
N SER A 204 -12.66 -10.12 -1.70
CA SER A 204 -13.35 -10.06 -0.41
C SER A 204 -12.66 -11.00 0.58
N THR A 205 -12.20 -10.48 1.71
CA THR A 205 -11.57 -11.24 2.78
C THR A 205 -12.51 -11.39 3.98
N VAL A 206 -12.31 -12.44 4.79
CA VAL A 206 -13.11 -12.62 6.01
C VAL A 206 -12.62 -11.65 7.09
N GLY A 207 -13.54 -10.98 7.77
CA GLY A 207 -13.21 -10.19 8.97
C GLY A 207 -13.53 -8.70 8.87
N ASN A 208 -13.23 -7.99 9.96
CA ASN A 208 -13.37 -6.54 10.06
C ASN A 208 -12.04 -5.82 9.75
N HIS A 209 -12.03 -4.50 9.85
CA HIS A 209 -10.88 -3.65 9.52
C HIS A 209 -9.61 -3.90 10.36
N PHE A 210 -9.71 -4.55 11.50
CA PHE A 210 -8.61 -4.72 12.46
C PHE A 210 -8.12 -6.18 12.53
N GLN A 211 -8.43 -7.00 11.54
CA GLN A 211 -8.07 -8.42 11.51
C GLN A 211 -7.16 -8.74 10.33
N ASP A 212 -6.08 -9.46 10.62
CA ASP A 212 -5.16 -10.05 9.63
C ASP A 212 -4.56 -9.03 8.63
N ASN A 213 -4.27 -7.79 9.09
CA ASN A 213 -3.78 -6.71 8.24
C ASN A 213 -2.53 -7.09 7.44
N GLY A 214 -1.55 -7.72 8.10
CA GLY A 214 -0.33 -8.20 7.46
C GLY A 214 -0.62 -9.26 6.40
N ILE A 215 -1.46 -10.26 6.72
CA ILE A 215 -1.83 -11.33 5.80
C ILE A 215 -2.60 -10.80 4.59
N ARG A 216 -3.54 -9.87 4.80
CA ARG A 216 -4.30 -9.25 3.70
C ARG A 216 -3.41 -8.46 2.75
N THR A 217 -2.44 -7.74 3.30
CA THR A 217 -1.44 -7.01 2.51
C THR A 217 -0.53 -7.98 1.76
N ALA A 218 -0.08 -9.06 2.41
CA ALA A 218 0.73 -10.12 1.80
C ALA A 218 0.04 -10.77 0.60
N ARG A 219 -1.27 -11.09 0.72
CA ARG A 219 -2.08 -11.65 -0.37
C ARG A 219 -2.02 -10.77 -1.61
N GLY A 220 -2.18 -9.46 -1.42
CA GLY A 220 -2.09 -8.50 -2.51
C GLY A 220 -0.68 -8.46 -3.13
N PHE A 221 0.36 -8.39 -2.33
CA PHE A 221 1.74 -8.38 -2.83
C PHE A 221 2.07 -9.66 -3.62
N VAL A 222 1.71 -10.84 -3.10
CA VAL A 222 1.92 -12.11 -3.81
C VAL A 222 1.14 -12.12 -5.12
N TYR A 223 -0.14 -11.74 -5.08
CA TYR A 223 -0.96 -11.70 -6.29
C TYR A 223 -0.33 -10.85 -7.39
N VAL A 224 0.04 -9.60 -7.09
CA VAL A 224 0.58 -8.71 -8.12
C VAL A 224 2.00 -9.07 -8.55
N LEU A 225 2.80 -9.67 -7.66
CA LEU A 225 4.14 -10.17 -7.99
C LEU A 225 4.09 -11.28 -9.04
N GLU A 226 3.01 -12.06 -9.08
CA GLU A 226 2.78 -13.12 -10.08
C GLU A 226 2.22 -12.58 -11.41
N GLN A 227 1.80 -11.31 -11.47
CA GLN A 227 1.26 -10.67 -12.68
C GLN A 227 2.30 -9.86 -13.48
N ILE A 228 3.51 -9.62 -12.93
CA ILE A 228 4.54 -8.78 -13.54
C ILE A 228 5.76 -9.55 -14.03
#